data_990976b970256668bba08f8fcf8526d2
#
_entry.id   990976b970256668bba08f8fcf8526d2
#
_cell.length_a   1.000
_cell.length_b   1.000
_cell.length_c   1.000
_cell.angle_alpha   90.00
_cell.angle_beta   90.00
_cell.angle_gamma   90.00
#
_symmetry.space_group_name_H-M   'P 1'
#
loop_
_entity.id
_entity.type
_entity.pdbx_description
1 polymer ?
#
loop_
_entity_poly.entity_id
_entity_poly.type
_entity_poly.pdbx_seq_one_letter_code
_entity_poly.pdbx_strand_id
1 'polypeptide(L)'
;MSLTTAKRFTIAEYHRLAELGFFKENDRVELIKGEIIQMAAKGTPHSVCSTRLYRELFKLVLEEAILRGQEPIIIPDDSEPEPDLVIVRNRPDDYLEAHPSPSDVLLVIEISNSTLKYDQDIKLSVYAEASISDYWIFNLVDNYLESYSEPYKDLQGKFGYRRKLIFLPNESVNLPYFPDLVLDLSKVFPERSL
;
A
#
# COMPACT_ATOMS: atom_id res chain seq x y z
N MET A 1 31.68 -10.42 22.41
CA MET A 1 31.66 -9.86 21.04
C MET A 1 30.69 -8.70 21.07
N SER A 2 31.16 -7.49 20.70
CA SER A 2 30.25 -6.34 20.56
C SER A 2 29.40 -6.56 19.30
N LEU A 3 28.08 -6.73 19.46
CA LEU A 3 27.16 -6.79 18.34
C LEU A 3 26.93 -5.36 17.82
N THR A 4 27.49 -5.06 16.67
CA THR A 4 27.21 -3.80 15.97
C THR A 4 25.86 -3.95 15.29
N THR A 5 24.86 -3.17 15.72
CA THR A 5 23.53 -3.14 15.09
C THR A 5 23.35 -1.84 14.34
N ALA A 6 22.66 -1.87 13.19
CA ALA A 6 22.28 -0.65 12.50
C ALA A 6 21.26 0.15 13.34
N LYS A 7 21.35 1.48 13.32
CA LYS A 7 20.32 2.34 13.92
C LYS A 7 19.04 2.20 13.11
N ARG A 8 17.93 1.96 13.79
CA ARG A 8 16.58 2.01 13.24
C ARG A 8 15.90 3.28 13.75
N PHE A 9 15.16 3.96 12.88
CA PHE A 9 14.44 5.17 13.21
C PHE A 9 13.02 4.83 13.70
N THR A 10 12.57 5.56 14.71
CA THR A 10 11.15 5.62 15.05
C THR A 10 10.44 6.62 14.14
N ILE A 11 9.10 6.56 14.07
CA ILE A 11 8.29 7.57 13.36
C ILE A 11 8.58 8.98 13.87
N ALA A 12 8.70 9.15 15.19
CA ALA A 12 9.01 10.45 15.79
C ALA A 12 10.40 10.99 15.36
N GLU A 13 11.40 10.12 15.26
CA GLU A 13 12.72 10.50 14.75
C GLU A 13 12.69 10.83 13.27
N TYR A 14 11.91 10.09 12.47
CA TYR A 14 11.72 10.33 11.04
C TYR A 14 11.04 11.69 10.80
N HIS A 15 9.96 12.00 11.50
CA HIS A 15 9.31 13.32 11.45
C HIS A 15 10.27 14.43 11.88
N ARG A 16 11.07 14.18 12.91
CA ARG A 16 12.06 15.18 13.35
C ARG A 16 13.12 15.46 12.30
N LEU A 17 13.55 14.46 11.54
CA LEU A 17 14.46 14.67 10.41
C LEU A 17 13.81 15.53 9.30
N ALA A 18 12.53 15.30 9.01
CA ALA A 18 11.77 16.10 8.05
C ALA A 18 11.67 17.58 8.51
N GLU A 19 11.29 17.83 9.77
CA GLU A 19 11.21 19.17 10.37
C GLU A 19 12.54 19.93 10.32
N LEU A 20 13.65 19.22 10.48
CA LEU A 20 15.01 19.79 10.43
C LEU A 20 15.50 20.03 8.98
N GLY A 21 14.67 19.70 7.96
CA GLY A 21 15.04 19.87 6.56
C GLY A 21 16.11 18.88 6.07
N PHE A 22 16.18 17.71 6.71
CA PHE A 22 17.12 16.66 6.29
C PHE A 22 16.75 16.14 4.89
N PHE A 23 15.46 16.01 4.60
CA PHE A 23 14.95 15.66 3.27
C PHE A 23 14.77 16.92 2.43
N LYS A 24 15.15 16.85 1.16
CA LYS A 24 14.89 17.92 0.19
C LYS A 24 13.45 17.85 -0.29
N GLU A 25 12.93 18.93 -0.81
CA GLU A 25 11.55 19.04 -1.33
C GLU A 25 11.20 17.95 -2.37
N ASN A 26 12.19 17.46 -3.11
CA ASN A 26 12.00 16.41 -4.13
C ASN A 26 12.36 15.01 -3.64
N ASP A 27 12.77 14.84 -2.39
CA ASP A 27 13.06 13.52 -1.84
C ASP A 27 11.73 12.84 -1.51
N ARG A 28 11.41 11.80 -2.26
CA ARG A 28 10.28 10.92 -1.96
C ARG A 28 10.80 9.74 -1.16
N VAL A 29 10.51 9.73 0.12
CA VAL A 29 10.97 8.69 1.06
C VAL A 29 9.82 8.21 1.92
N GLU A 30 9.86 6.95 2.32
CA GLU A 30 8.94 6.35 3.29
C GLU A 30 9.75 5.69 4.41
N LEU A 31 9.17 5.52 5.58
CA LEU A 31 9.79 4.79 6.69
C LEU A 31 9.26 3.36 6.73
N ILE A 32 10.15 2.36 6.61
CA ILE A 32 9.78 0.94 6.65
C ILE A 32 10.68 0.21 7.65
N LYS A 33 10.10 -0.29 8.72
CA LYS A 33 10.82 -0.99 9.81
C LYS A 33 12.07 -0.23 10.29
N GLY A 34 11.91 1.09 10.44
CA GLY A 34 12.95 2.00 10.89
C GLY A 34 14.03 2.29 9.84
N GLU A 35 13.86 1.88 8.60
CA GLU A 35 14.71 2.26 7.47
C GLU A 35 14.03 3.34 6.63
N ILE A 36 14.79 4.37 6.25
CA ILE A 36 14.33 5.40 5.33
C ILE A 36 14.59 4.89 3.92
N ILE A 37 13.50 4.66 3.18
CA ILE A 37 13.53 4.04 1.85
C ILE A 37 13.24 5.11 0.80
N GLN A 38 14.13 5.24 -0.18
CA GLN A 38 13.89 6.09 -1.33
C GLN A 38 12.86 5.44 -2.26
N MET A 39 11.76 6.13 -2.52
CA MET A 39 10.71 5.64 -3.42
C MET A 39 11.17 5.69 -4.88
N ALA A 40 10.81 4.66 -5.64
CA ALA A 40 11.11 4.60 -7.08
C ALA A 40 10.31 5.65 -7.87
N ALA A 41 10.91 6.13 -8.96
CA ALA A 41 10.21 7.00 -9.91
C ALA A 41 9.10 6.22 -10.64
N LYS A 42 7.93 6.85 -10.78
CA LYS A 42 6.76 6.25 -11.43
C LYS A 42 6.83 6.42 -12.95
N GLY A 43 6.80 5.31 -13.66
CA GLY A 43 6.71 5.30 -15.12
C GLY A 43 5.29 5.53 -15.63
N THR A 44 5.14 5.78 -16.93
CA THR A 44 3.84 6.03 -17.58
C THR A 44 2.82 4.90 -17.37
N PRO A 45 3.16 3.60 -17.48
CA PRO A 45 2.19 2.54 -17.21
C PRO A 45 1.61 2.57 -15.79
N HIS A 46 2.47 2.83 -14.79
CA HIS A 46 2.06 3.00 -13.41
C HIS A 46 1.08 4.17 -13.26
N SER A 47 1.42 5.32 -13.82
CA SER A 47 0.57 6.53 -13.74
C SER A 47 -0.80 6.34 -14.40
N VAL A 48 -0.86 5.64 -15.53
CA VAL A 48 -2.13 5.31 -16.22
C VAL A 48 -2.97 4.38 -15.37
N CYS A 49 -2.38 3.29 -14.84
CA CYS A 49 -3.07 2.35 -13.97
C CYS A 49 -3.60 3.07 -12.73
N SER A 50 -2.77 3.85 -12.05
CA SER A 50 -3.15 4.64 -10.86
C SER A 50 -4.31 5.58 -11.13
N THR A 51 -4.27 6.35 -12.23
CA THR A 51 -5.35 7.28 -12.60
C THR A 51 -6.67 6.55 -12.88
N ARG A 52 -6.61 5.43 -13.61
CA ARG A 52 -7.80 4.63 -13.92
C ARG A 52 -8.38 3.99 -12.67
N LEU A 53 -7.53 3.38 -11.86
CA LEU A 53 -7.91 2.71 -10.62
C LEU A 53 -8.53 3.67 -9.62
N TYR A 54 -7.89 4.84 -9.40
CA TYR A 54 -8.45 5.89 -8.54
C TYR A 54 -9.86 6.28 -8.99
N ARG A 55 -10.04 6.53 -10.28
CA ARG A 55 -11.34 6.91 -10.85
C ARG A 55 -12.41 5.86 -10.66
N GLU A 56 -12.09 4.57 -10.88
CA GLU A 56 -13.07 3.50 -10.76
C GLU A 56 -13.38 3.21 -9.28
N LEU A 57 -12.37 3.17 -8.40
CA LEU A 57 -12.58 2.99 -6.96
C LEU A 57 -13.35 4.16 -6.34
N PHE A 58 -13.02 5.40 -6.72
CA PHE A 58 -13.73 6.57 -6.20
C PHE A 58 -15.25 6.51 -6.46
N LYS A 59 -15.64 6.07 -7.65
CA LYS A 59 -17.06 5.87 -7.99
C LYS A 59 -17.73 4.79 -7.14
N LEU A 60 -16.99 3.76 -6.78
CA LEU A 60 -17.52 2.63 -6.02
C LEU A 60 -17.66 2.95 -4.53
N VAL A 61 -16.67 3.62 -3.92
CA VAL A 61 -16.61 3.79 -2.46
C VAL A 61 -17.05 5.16 -1.95
N LEU A 62 -17.52 6.06 -2.83
CA LEU A 62 -17.76 7.48 -2.57
C LEU A 62 -18.53 7.77 -1.25
N GLU A 63 -19.52 6.95 -0.90
CA GLU A 63 -20.35 7.13 0.30
C GLU A 63 -19.98 6.16 1.44
N GLU A 64 -19.25 5.11 1.12
CA GLU A 64 -18.98 3.99 2.03
C GLU A 64 -17.65 4.13 2.77
N ALA A 65 -16.65 4.76 2.14
CA ALA A 65 -15.29 4.85 2.66
C ALA A 65 -14.53 6.03 2.04
N ILE A 66 -13.37 6.36 2.61
CA ILE A 66 -12.47 7.37 2.06
C ILE A 66 -11.39 6.67 1.24
N LEU A 67 -11.23 7.10 -0.02
CA LEU A 67 -10.12 6.69 -0.88
C LEU A 67 -9.00 7.75 -0.80
N ARG A 68 -7.81 7.32 -0.39
CA ARG A 68 -6.61 8.16 -0.30
C ARG A 68 -5.57 7.66 -1.30
N GLY A 69 -4.85 8.57 -1.93
CA GLY A 69 -3.80 8.23 -2.90
C GLY A 69 -2.46 8.84 -2.53
N GLN A 70 -1.43 8.01 -2.39
CA GLN A 70 -0.06 8.44 -2.06
C GLN A 70 0.01 9.24 -0.75
N GLU A 71 -0.79 8.82 0.20
CA GLU A 71 -0.85 9.39 1.54
C GLU A 71 -0.39 8.34 2.54
N PRO A 72 0.36 8.73 3.59
CA PRO A 72 0.88 7.77 4.54
C PRO A 72 -0.19 7.10 5.39
N ILE A 73 0.14 5.89 5.86
CA ILE A 73 -0.52 5.20 6.96
C ILE A 73 0.49 4.99 8.08
N ILE A 74 0.05 5.14 9.33
CA ILE A 74 0.92 5.00 10.51
C ILE A 74 0.87 3.57 11.02
N ILE A 75 1.96 2.83 10.87
CA ILE A 75 2.13 1.50 11.46
C ILE A 75 3.11 1.63 12.64
N PRO A 76 2.63 1.67 13.89
CA PRO A 76 3.52 1.80 15.05
C PRO A 76 4.50 0.62 15.14
N ASP A 77 5.75 0.82 15.59
CA ASP A 77 6.35 2.08 16.08
C ASP A 77 7.35 2.66 15.07
N ASP A 78 7.58 1.99 13.94
CA ASP A 78 8.74 2.19 13.08
C ASP A 78 8.43 2.17 11.58
N SER A 79 7.16 2.26 11.19
CA SER A 79 6.82 2.24 9.77
C SER A 79 5.72 3.25 9.43
N GLU A 80 5.97 4.00 8.35
CA GLU A 80 5.06 4.99 7.76
C GLU A 80 5.15 4.86 6.23
N PRO A 81 4.55 3.77 5.68
CA PRO A 81 4.49 3.58 4.23
C PRO A 81 3.52 4.54 3.55
N GLU A 82 3.84 4.93 2.30
CA GLU A 82 2.96 5.66 1.40
C GLU A 82 2.45 4.72 0.29
N PRO A 83 1.33 4.00 0.49
CA PRO A 83 0.77 3.16 -0.55
C PRO A 83 0.27 3.98 -1.75
N ASP A 84 0.26 3.37 -2.94
CA ASP A 84 -0.28 4.05 -4.11
C ASP A 84 -1.75 4.44 -3.93
N LEU A 85 -2.55 3.55 -3.33
CA LEU A 85 -3.92 3.83 -2.88
C LEU A 85 -4.23 3.09 -1.58
N VAL A 86 -5.07 3.68 -0.77
CA VAL A 86 -5.62 3.04 0.43
C VAL A 86 -7.11 3.40 0.58
N ILE A 87 -7.94 2.41 0.88
CA ILE A 87 -9.32 2.60 1.27
C ILE A 87 -9.38 2.51 2.78
N VAL A 88 -9.88 3.56 3.41
CA VAL A 88 -9.99 3.66 4.87
C VAL A 88 -11.43 3.94 5.30
N ARG A 89 -11.75 3.62 6.54
CA ARG A 89 -13.07 3.89 7.14
C ARG A 89 -13.40 5.37 7.09
N ASN A 90 -14.68 5.69 6.91
CA ASN A 90 -15.15 7.07 7.06
C ASN A 90 -14.88 7.57 8.47
N ARG A 91 -14.38 8.81 8.56
CA ARG A 91 -14.09 9.50 9.81
C ARG A 91 -14.53 10.98 9.67
N PRO A 92 -15.23 11.55 10.69
CA PRO A 92 -15.82 12.89 10.56
C PRO A 92 -14.83 14.03 10.35
N ASP A 93 -13.56 13.84 10.74
CA ASP A 93 -12.47 14.80 10.57
C ASP A 93 -11.59 14.53 9.33
N ASP A 94 -11.97 13.57 8.48
CA ASP A 94 -11.21 13.16 7.30
C ASP A 94 -9.72 12.90 7.59
N TYR A 95 -9.40 12.42 8.78
CA TYR A 95 -8.03 12.20 9.27
C TYR A 95 -7.19 13.48 9.40
N LEU A 96 -7.83 14.61 9.77
CA LEU A 96 -7.14 15.89 9.96
C LEU A 96 -6.10 15.85 11.08
N GLU A 97 -6.38 15.16 12.19
CA GLU A 97 -5.51 15.14 13.35
C GLU A 97 -4.37 14.12 13.27
N ALA A 98 -4.57 13.02 12.53
CA ALA A 98 -3.56 11.97 12.35
C ALA A 98 -3.85 11.13 11.11
N HIS A 99 -2.80 10.65 10.44
CA HIS A 99 -2.93 9.66 9.37
C HIS A 99 -3.61 8.37 9.87
N PRO A 100 -4.26 7.59 8.95
CA PRO A 100 -4.90 6.34 9.32
C PRO A 100 -3.94 5.36 9.98
N SER A 101 -4.43 4.65 10.99
CA SER A 101 -3.78 3.50 11.62
C SER A 101 -4.21 2.19 10.93
N PRO A 102 -3.56 1.04 11.18
CA PRO A 102 -3.98 -0.23 10.60
C PRO A 102 -5.44 -0.61 10.85
N SER A 103 -6.02 -0.20 11.99
CA SER A 103 -7.43 -0.45 12.32
C SER A 103 -8.42 0.34 11.46
N ASP A 104 -7.96 1.42 10.85
CA ASP A 104 -8.77 2.25 9.96
C ASP A 104 -8.75 1.72 8.51
N VAL A 105 -7.74 0.91 8.18
CA VAL A 105 -7.50 0.44 6.81
C VAL A 105 -8.44 -0.71 6.45
N LEU A 106 -9.13 -0.57 5.32
CA LEU A 106 -9.98 -1.60 4.73
C LEU A 106 -9.26 -2.33 3.58
N LEU A 107 -8.43 -1.63 2.82
CA LEU A 107 -7.66 -2.21 1.73
C LEU A 107 -6.43 -1.35 1.43
N VAL A 108 -5.26 -1.96 1.37
CA VAL A 108 -4.04 -1.33 0.82
C VAL A 108 -3.81 -1.80 -0.59
N ILE A 109 -3.40 -0.90 -1.48
CA ILE A 109 -3.16 -1.19 -2.89
C ILE A 109 -1.81 -0.60 -3.33
N GLU A 110 -0.97 -1.45 -3.91
CA GLU A 110 0.25 -1.04 -4.60
C GLU A 110 0.14 -1.33 -6.10
N ILE A 111 0.74 -0.49 -6.92
CA ILE A 111 0.81 -0.64 -8.37
C ILE A 111 2.27 -0.88 -8.72
N SER A 112 2.60 -2.13 -8.99
CA SER A 112 3.99 -2.59 -9.08
C SER A 112 4.46 -2.77 -10.51
N ASN A 113 5.57 -2.12 -10.83
CA ASN A 113 6.34 -2.36 -12.05
C ASN A 113 7.78 -2.71 -11.64
N SER A 114 8.64 -1.72 -11.44
CA SER A 114 10.03 -1.93 -10.99
C SER A 114 10.13 -2.33 -9.51
N THR A 115 9.10 -2.07 -8.71
CA THR A 115 9.06 -2.35 -7.26
C THR A 115 8.45 -3.71 -6.91
N LEU A 116 8.00 -4.51 -7.88
CA LEU A 116 7.20 -5.71 -7.67
C LEU A 116 7.75 -6.63 -6.56
N LYS A 117 9.04 -6.92 -6.59
CA LYS A 117 9.66 -7.78 -5.59
C LYS A 117 9.64 -7.16 -4.18
N TYR A 118 9.83 -5.85 -4.09
CA TYR A 118 9.77 -5.12 -2.82
C TYR A 118 8.35 -5.14 -2.23
N ASP A 119 7.35 -4.95 -3.07
CA ASP A 119 5.94 -4.96 -2.68
C ASP A 119 5.48 -6.38 -2.29
N GLN A 120 5.95 -7.43 -2.99
CA GLN A 120 5.65 -8.82 -2.68
C GLN A 120 6.37 -9.37 -1.44
N ASP A 121 7.53 -8.83 -1.08
CA ASP A 121 8.35 -9.34 0.03
C ASP A 121 8.26 -8.42 1.26
N ILE A 122 8.70 -7.17 1.13
CA ILE A 122 8.88 -6.27 2.28
C ILE A 122 7.55 -5.64 2.68
N LYS A 123 6.86 -4.94 1.77
CA LYS A 123 5.58 -4.28 2.08
C LYS A 123 4.51 -5.31 2.48
N LEU A 124 4.44 -6.44 1.79
CA LEU A 124 3.54 -7.54 2.15
C LEU A 124 3.74 -7.99 3.61
N SER A 125 4.99 -8.18 4.04
CA SER A 125 5.30 -8.57 5.42
C SER A 125 4.94 -7.46 6.41
N VAL A 126 5.18 -6.20 6.09
CA VAL A 126 4.84 -5.04 6.94
C VAL A 126 3.33 -4.93 7.14
N TYR A 127 2.56 -5.02 6.05
CA TYR A 127 1.10 -4.95 6.12
C TYR A 127 0.48 -6.15 6.84
N ALA A 128 1.02 -7.36 6.63
CA ALA A 128 0.57 -8.55 7.35
C ALA A 128 0.88 -8.49 8.86
N GLU A 129 2.07 -8.00 9.25
CA GLU A 129 2.46 -7.77 10.65
C GLU A 129 1.55 -6.77 11.34
N ALA A 130 1.15 -5.72 10.63
CA ALA A 130 0.19 -4.73 11.10
C ALA A 130 -1.26 -5.25 11.14
N SER A 131 -1.50 -6.52 10.76
CA SER A 131 -2.83 -7.14 10.71
C SER A 131 -3.79 -6.43 9.74
N ILE A 132 -3.28 -5.78 8.69
CA ILE A 132 -4.09 -5.26 7.59
C ILE A 132 -4.67 -6.47 6.86
N SER A 133 -6.01 -6.56 6.82
CA SER A 133 -6.72 -7.77 6.38
C SER A 133 -6.52 -8.06 4.90
N ASP A 134 -6.49 -7.02 4.07
CA ASP A 134 -6.52 -7.13 2.61
C ASP A 134 -5.45 -6.24 1.97
N TYR A 135 -4.68 -6.84 1.08
CA TYR A 135 -3.61 -6.20 0.36
C TYR A 135 -3.65 -6.60 -1.12
N TRP A 136 -3.67 -5.61 -2.02
CA TRP A 136 -3.69 -5.82 -3.46
C TRP A 136 -2.42 -5.30 -4.11
N ILE A 137 -1.89 -6.09 -5.05
CA ILE A 137 -0.80 -5.67 -5.95
C ILE A 137 -1.31 -5.71 -7.40
N PHE A 138 -1.42 -4.54 -8.03
CA PHE A 138 -1.58 -4.45 -9.47
C PHE A 138 -0.22 -4.70 -10.14
N ASN A 139 0.06 -5.95 -10.45
CA ASN A 139 1.30 -6.40 -11.05
C ASN A 139 1.34 -6.04 -12.53
N LEU A 140 2.02 -4.94 -12.87
CA LEU A 140 2.15 -4.47 -14.24
C LEU A 140 3.24 -5.23 -15.03
N VAL A 141 4.09 -6.04 -14.35
CA VAL A 141 5.09 -6.87 -15.02
C VAL A 141 4.44 -8.04 -15.72
N ASP A 142 3.54 -8.75 -15.02
CA ASP A 142 2.86 -9.94 -15.52
C ASP A 142 1.42 -9.66 -15.94
N ASN A 143 0.91 -8.44 -15.68
CA ASN A 143 -0.39 -7.95 -16.07
C ASN A 143 -1.56 -8.71 -15.45
N TYR A 144 -1.59 -8.76 -14.13
CA TYR A 144 -2.70 -9.31 -13.34
C TYR A 144 -2.78 -8.64 -11.95
N LEU A 145 -3.91 -8.81 -11.27
CA LEU A 145 -4.08 -8.41 -9.88
C LEU A 145 -3.73 -9.59 -8.95
N GLU A 146 -2.88 -9.34 -7.96
CA GLU A 146 -2.64 -10.22 -6.83
C GLU A 146 -3.45 -9.71 -5.63
N SER A 147 -4.39 -10.51 -5.15
CA SER A 147 -5.18 -10.23 -3.96
C SER A 147 -4.72 -11.10 -2.81
N TYR A 148 -4.23 -10.47 -1.76
CA TYR A 148 -3.76 -11.13 -0.54
C TYR A 148 -4.74 -10.88 0.60
N SER A 149 -5.06 -11.95 1.38
CA SER A 149 -5.93 -11.87 2.55
C SER A 149 -5.56 -12.89 3.63
N GLU A 150 -6.13 -12.74 4.82
CA GLU A 150 -5.87 -13.56 6.00
C GLU A 150 -4.42 -13.46 6.47
N PRO A 151 -4.01 -12.30 7.05
CA PRO A 151 -2.66 -12.11 7.56
C PRO A 151 -2.35 -13.12 8.65
N TYR A 152 -1.13 -13.65 8.67
CA TYR A 152 -0.69 -14.62 9.67
C TYR A 152 0.80 -14.50 9.96
N LYS A 153 1.21 -15.08 11.07
CA LYS A 153 2.61 -15.30 11.43
C LYS A 153 2.93 -16.78 11.34
N ASP A 154 3.99 -17.14 10.64
CA ASP A 154 4.43 -18.54 10.55
C ASP A 154 5.20 -18.99 11.79
N LEU A 155 5.58 -20.28 11.83
CA LEU A 155 6.33 -20.86 12.95
C LEU A 155 7.76 -20.32 13.08
N GLN A 156 8.31 -19.72 12.03
CA GLN A 156 9.61 -19.07 12.02
C GLN A 156 9.53 -17.59 12.41
N GLY A 157 8.32 -17.09 12.65
CA GLY A 157 8.06 -15.70 13.04
C GLY A 157 7.92 -14.75 11.87
N LYS A 158 7.87 -15.22 10.62
CA LYS A 158 7.67 -14.42 9.41
C LYS A 158 6.18 -14.13 9.23
N PHE A 159 5.85 -12.86 8.92
CA PHE A 159 4.49 -12.44 8.58
C PHE A 159 4.22 -12.55 7.09
N GLY A 160 2.98 -12.87 6.75
CA GLY A 160 2.49 -13.00 5.39
C GLY A 160 0.98 -13.17 5.35
N TYR A 161 0.44 -13.53 4.19
CA TYR A 161 -0.99 -13.79 3.99
C TYR A 161 -1.21 -15.24 3.60
N ARG A 162 -2.27 -15.88 4.15
CA ARG A 162 -2.59 -17.29 3.87
C ARG A 162 -3.21 -17.50 2.51
N ARG A 163 -3.92 -16.48 2.01
CA ARG A 163 -4.60 -16.55 0.71
C ARG A 163 -3.95 -15.56 -0.25
N LYS A 164 -3.65 -16.08 -1.43
CA LYS A 164 -3.30 -15.31 -2.62
C LYS A 164 -4.21 -15.74 -3.75
N LEU A 165 -4.98 -14.82 -4.32
CA LEU A 165 -5.77 -15.02 -5.52
C LEU A 165 -5.19 -14.17 -6.65
N ILE A 166 -5.28 -14.68 -7.87
CA ILE A 166 -4.88 -13.98 -9.09
C ILE A 166 -6.14 -13.70 -9.90
N PHE A 167 -6.27 -12.45 -10.35
CA PHE A 167 -7.35 -12.03 -11.25
C PHE A 167 -6.74 -11.45 -12.52
N LEU A 168 -7.22 -11.94 -13.67
CA LEU A 168 -6.77 -11.48 -14.98
C LEU A 168 -7.39 -10.13 -15.35
N PRO A 169 -6.80 -9.37 -16.28
CA PRO A 169 -7.29 -8.02 -16.64
C PRO A 169 -8.71 -7.98 -17.22
N ASN A 170 -9.23 -9.10 -17.70
CA ASN A 170 -10.59 -9.23 -18.25
C ASN A 170 -11.60 -9.73 -17.22
N GLU A 171 -11.21 -9.87 -15.97
CA GLU A 171 -12.07 -10.30 -14.87
C GLU A 171 -12.56 -9.11 -14.04
N SER A 172 -13.45 -9.40 -13.11
CA SER A 172 -13.93 -8.46 -12.11
C SER A 172 -13.67 -9.01 -10.71
N VAL A 173 -13.47 -8.12 -9.75
CA VAL A 173 -13.21 -8.47 -8.35
C VAL A 173 -14.13 -7.68 -7.42
N ASN A 174 -14.68 -8.36 -6.41
CA ASN A 174 -15.44 -7.70 -5.35
C ASN A 174 -14.49 -6.98 -4.40
N LEU A 175 -14.85 -5.78 -3.95
CA LEU A 175 -14.06 -5.04 -2.97
C LEU A 175 -14.13 -5.74 -1.61
N PRO A 176 -13.02 -5.92 -0.90
CA PRO A 176 -13.03 -6.30 0.51
C PRO A 176 -13.93 -5.36 1.32
N TYR A 177 -14.65 -5.90 2.31
CA TYR A 177 -15.65 -5.20 3.14
C TYR A 177 -16.92 -4.72 2.42
N PHE A 178 -16.93 -4.66 1.08
CA PHE A 178 -18.06 -4.21 0.26
C PHE A 178 -18.36 -5.24 -0.83
N PRO A 179 -18.95 -6.40 -0.45
CA PRO A 179 -19.09 -7.53 -1.38
C PRO A 179 -20.02 -7.24 -2.59
N ASP A 180 -20.84 -6.22 -2.49
CA ASP A 180 -21.72 -5.79 -3.59
C ASP A 180 -21.04 -4.79 -4.54
N LEU A 181 -19.88 -4.24 -4.18
CA LEU A 181 -19.10 -3.33 -5.02
C LEU A 181 -18.08 -4.10 -5.84
N VAL A 182 -18.22 -4.05 -7.15
CA VAL A 182 -17.44 -4.83 -8.09
C VAL A 182 -16.56 -3.92 -8.94
N LEU A 183 -15.25 -4.16 -8.92
CA LEU A 183 -14.27 -3.50 -9.76
C LEU A 183 -14.04 -4.32 -11.04
N ASP A 184 -14.29 -3.72 -12.19
CA ASP A 184 -13.99 -4.25 -13.50
C ASP A 184 -12.53 -3.95 -13.87
N LEU A 185 -11.68 -4.97 -13.86
CA LEU A 185 -10.23 -4.84 -14.07
C LEU A 185 -9.88 -4.42 -15.50
N SER A 186 -10.76 -4.67 -16.46
CA SER A 186 -10.55 -4.26 -17.86
C SER A 186 -10.48 -2.73 -18.03
N LYS A 187 -11.06 -1.98 -17.08
CA LYS A 187 -11.03 -0.51 -17.05
C LYS A 187 -9.77 0.06 -16.38
N VAL A 188 -8.97 -0.79 -15.73
CA VAL A 188 -7.86 -0.38 -14.88
C VAL A 188 -6.50 -0.63 -15.54
N PHE A 189 -6.25 -1.86 -15.96
CA PHE A 189 -4.97 -2.20 -16.58
C PHE A 189 -4.70 -1.42 -17.86
N PRO A 190 -3.48 -0.85 -18.04
CA PRO A 190 -3.10 -0.26 -19.32
C PRO A 190 -3.00 -1.33 -20.40
N GLU A 191 -3.49 -1.01 -21.60
CA GLU A 191 -3.24 -1.87 -22.76
C GLU A 191 -1.74 -1.96 -23.04
N ARG A 192 -1.23 -3.16 -23.25
CA ARG A 192 0.15 -3.34 -23.73
C ARG A 192 0.14 -3.13 -25.24
N SER A 193 0.89 -2.15 -25.71
CA SER A 193 1.26 -2.11 -27.13
C SER A 193 2.06 -3.39 -27.43
N LEU A 194 1.55 -4.21 -28.33
CA LEU A 194 2.23 -5.39 -28.89
C LEU A 194 3.49 -4.99 -29.62
#